data_a8df142faf8156058277b4914ebdaa3b
#
_entry.id   a8df142faf8156058277b4914ebdaa3b
#
_cell.length_a   1.000
_cell.length_b   1.000
_cell.length_c   1.000
_cell.angle_alpha   90.00
_cell.angle_beta   90.00
_cell.angle_gamma   90.00
#
_symmetry.space_group_name_H-M   'P 1'
#
loop_
_entity.id
_entity.type
_entity.pdbx_description
1 polymer ?
#
loop_
_entity_poly.entity_id
_entity_poly.type
_entity_poly.pdbx_seq_one_letter_code
_entity_poly.pdbx_strand_id
1 'polypeptide(L)'
;MEFYASCPEGFESALADELKRLGLSHVRRLKGRATFEGELEEGYRACLWSRLASRVFAVLGRFEAQDADELYDSVYDIAWENIVRPGATIAITARGVTEQLRNTRFSALRAKDALCDRLAETTGRRADVDAADPDVHLLLTLPQRSRAAPGARSVRMFTASSSRPPPVVWACF
;
A
#
# COMPACT_ATOMS: atom_id res chain seq x y z
N MET A 1 3.05 -4.49 12.12
CA MET A 1 2.58 -4.02 10.78
C MET A 1 2.98 -5.05 9.73
N GLU A 2 2.17 -5.24 8.70
CA GLU A 2 2.54 -6.14 7.59
C GLU A 2 3.21 -5.36 6.46
N PHE A 3 4.24 -5.98 5.89
CA PHE A 3 4.95 -5.45 4.72
C PHE A 3 4.96 -6.49 3.60
N TYR A 4 5.15 -6.03 2.38
CA TYR A 4 5.57 -6.91 1.30
C TYR A 4 6.66 -6.28 0.44
N ALA A 5 7.62 -7.10 0.05
CA ALA A 5 8.68 -6.75 -0.87
C ALA A 5 8.40 -7.40 -2.23
N SER A 6 8.38 -6.64 -3.30
CA SER A 6 8.21 -7.14 -4.67
C SER A 6 9.56 -7.52 -5.28
N CYS A 7 9.57 -8.55 -6.12
CA CYS A 7 10.73 -8.94 -6.90
C CYS A 7 10.32 -9.42 -8.30
N PRO A 8 11.27 -9.55 -9.23
CA PRO A 8 11.04 -10.24 -10.49
C PRO A 8 10.61 -11.71 -10.25
N GLU A 9 9.79 -12.24 -11.15
CA GLU A 9 9.33 -13.63 -11.09
C GLU A 9 10.52 -14.59 -11.13
N GLY A 10 10.51 -15.59 -10.25
CA GLY A 10 11.61 -16.56 -10.06
C GLY A 10 12.59 -16.21 -8.94
N PHE A 11 12.60 -14.98 -8.44
CA PHE A 11 13.49 -14.55 -7.35
C PHE A 11 12.83 -14.62 -5.97
N GLU A 12 11.61 -15.08 -5.86
CA GLU A 12 10.83 -15.05 -4.62
C GLU A 12 11.49 -15.85 -3.48
N SER A 13 12.12 -17.00 -3.81
CA SER A 13 12.84 -17.79 -2.80
C SER A 13 14.07 -17.05 -2.30
N ALA A 14 14.88 -16.53 -3.22
CA ALA A 14 16.10 -15.80 -2.87
C ALA A 14 15.77 -14.54 -2.05
N LEU A 15 14.71 -13.80 -2.43
CA LEU A 15 14.22 -12.64 -1.66
C LEU A 15 13.77 -13.06 -0.25
N ALA A 16 12.99 -14.13 -0.13
CA ALA A 16 12.52 -14.59 1.19
C ALA A 16 13.70 -15.00 2.09
N ASP A 17 14.72 -15.66 1.53
CA ASP A 17 15.90 -16.04 2.28
C ASP A 17 16.79 -14.82 2.64
N GLU A 18 16.85 -13.81 1.78
CA GLU A 18 17.50 -12.54 2.10
C GLU A 18 16.80 -11.82 3.24
N LEU A 19 15.47 -11.68 3.20
CA LEU A 19 14.69 -11.03 4.25
C LEU A 19 14.85 -11.74 5.61
N LYS A 20 14.88 -13.08 5.62
CA LYS A 20 15.17 -13.87 6.84
C LYS A 20 16.57 -13.58 7.38
N ARG A 21 17.58 -13.49 6.50
CA ARG A 21 18.96 -13.15 6.90
C ARG A 21 19.08 -11.75 7.47
N LEU A 22 18.22 -10.82 7.04
CA LEU A 22 18.10 -9.48 7.61
C LEU A 22 17.41 -9.45 8.98
N GLY A 23 16.99 -10.62 9.51
CA GLY A 23 16.34 -10.75 10.81
C GLY A 23 14.86 -10.41 10.81
N LEU A 24 14.21 -10.41 9.63
CA LEU A 24 12.78 -10.09 9.53
C LEU A 24 11.93 -11.31 9.90
N SER A 25 10.81 -11.06 10.60
CA SER A 25 9.93 -12.08 11.13
C SER A 25 8.79 -12.44 10.17
N HIS A 26 8.25 -13.66 10.32
CA HIS A 26 7.06 -14.13 9.58
C HIS A 26 7.18 -14.02 8.05
N VAL A 27 8.39 -14.23 7.53
CA VAL A 27 8.64 -14.13 6.09
C VAL A 27 7.91 -15.25 5.35
N ARG A 28 7.04 -14.88 4.41
CA ARG A 28 6.28 -15.80 3.55
C ARG A 28 6.54 -15.48 2.08
N ARG A 29 6.83 -16.50 1.31
CA ARG A 29 7.00 -16.41 -0.14
C ARG A 29 5.64 -16.46 -0.84
N LEU A 30 5.42 -15.51 -1.75
CA LEU A 30 4.26 -15.46 -2.64
C LEU A 30 4.75 -15.20 -4.08
N LYS A 31 3.88 -15.42 -5.08
CA LYS A 31 4.25 -15.17 -6.48
C LYS A 31 4.60 -13.68 -6.70
N GLY A 32 5.82 -13.41 -7.20
CA GLY A 32 6.34 -12.06 -7.47
C GLY A 32 6.64 -11.22 -6.25
N ARG A 33 6.62 -11.78 -5.02
CA ARG A 33 6.85 -11.03 -3.78
C ARG A 33 7.13 -11.94 -2.59
N ALA A 34 7.65 -11.35 -1.53
CA ALA A 34 7.67 -11.93 -0.19
C ALA A 34 6.98 -10.97 0.80
N THR A 35 6.25 -11.52 1.78
CA THR A 35 5.67 -10.74 2.89
C THR A 35 6.45 -10.96 4.16
N PHE A 36 6.44 -9.99 5.05
CA PHE A 36 7.02 -10.08 6.39
C PHE A 36 6.24 -9.17 7.34
N GLU A 37 6.42 -9.40 8.63
CA GLU A 37 5.78 -8.63 9.69
C GLU A 37 6.86 -7.97 10.56
N GLY A 38 6.56 -6.79 11.08
CA GLY A 38 7.45 -6.06 11.98
C GLY A 38 6.97 -4.63 12.21
N GLU A 39 7.79 -3.86 12.90
CA GLU A 39 7.60 -2.43 13.07
C GLU A 39 8.20 -1.66 11.89
N LEU A 40 8.13 -0.36 11.93
CA LEU A 40 8.67 0.49 10.86
C LEU A 40 10.17 0.28 10.64
N GLU A 41 10.92 0.00 11.72
CA GLU A 41 12.36 -0.26 11.63
C GLU A 41 12.69 -1.46 10.75
N GLU A 42 11.90 -2.54 10.86
CA GLU A 42 12.04 -3.71 10.00
C GLU A 42 11.73 -3.38 8.53
N GLY A 43 10.72 -2.55 8.31
CA GLY A 43 10.43 -2.01 6.97
C GLY A 43 11.63 -1.25 6.40
N TYR A 44 12.26 -0.38 7.19
CA TYR A 44 13.47 0.35 6.81
C TYR A 44 14.64 -0.59 6.54
N ARG A 45 14.84 -1.56 7.39
CA ARG A 45 15.90 -2.55 7.24
C ARG A 45 15.75 -3.29 5.91
N ALA A 46 14.54 -3.71 5.57
CA ALA A 46 14.26 -4.31 4.27
C ALA A 46 14.61 -3.35 3.12
N CYS A 47 14.23 -2.09 3.25
CA CYS A 47 14.50 -1.08 2.24
C CYS A 47 15.99 -0.82 2.02
N LEU A 48 16.74 -0.63 3.07
CA LEU A 48 18.14 -0.22 3.00
C LEU A 48 19.09 -1.38 2.63
N TRP A 49 18.73 -2.60 3.02
CA TRP A 49 19.67 -3.72 2.94
C TRP A 49 19.28 -4.80 1.94
N SER A 50 18.02 -4.84 1.47
CA SER A 50 17.65 -5.80 0.43
C SER A 50 18.21 -5.40 -0.92
N ARG A 51 18.81 -6.35 -1.61
CA ARG A 51 19.34 -6.20 -2.97
C ARG A 51 18.40 -6.77 -4.02
N LEU A 52 17.46 -7.61 -3.60
CA LEU A 52 16.54 -8.32 -4.48
C LEU A 52 15.14 -7.69 -4.50
N ALA A 53 14.79 -6.89 -3.49
CA ALA A 53 13.52 -6.18 -3.46
C ALA A 53 13.53 -5.02 -4.46
N SER A 54 12.60 -5.04 -5.39
CA SER A 54 12.38 -3.90 -6.31
C SER A 54 11.64 -2.76 -5.61
N ARG A 55 10.71 -3.09 -4.72
CA ARG A 55 9.94 -2.13 -3.89
C ARG A 55 9.49 -2.83 -2.62
N VAL A 56 9.46 -2.08 -1.52
CA VAL A 56 8.86 -2.51 -0.25
C VAL A 56 7.63 -1.66 0.01
N PHE A 57 6.56 -2.29 0.45
CA PHE A 57 5.28 -1.65 0.72
C PHE A 57 4.83 -1.98 2.14
N ALA A 58 4.34 -0.99 2.87
CA ALA A 58 3.61 -1.19 4.10
C ALA A 58 2.11 -1.36 3.80
N VAL A 59 1.49 -2.37 4.41
CA VAL A 59 0.05 -2.61 4.29
C VAL A 59 -0.68 -1.73 5.29
N LEU A 60 -1.47 -0.78 4.81
CA LEU A 60 -2.23 0.16 5.64
C LEU A 60 -3.59 -0.40 6.04
N GLY A 61 -4.21 -1.18 5.16
CA GLY A 61 -5.52 -1.77 5.41
C GLY A 61 -5.82 -2.92 4.45
N ARG A 62 -6.66 -3.82 4.94
CA ARG A 62 -7.28 -4.90 4.16
C ARG A 62 -8.77 -4.88 4.46
N PHE A 63 -9.57 -4.75 3.45
CA PHE A 63 -11.03 -4.68 3.56
C PHE A 63 -11.68 -5.30 2.33
N GLU A 64 -12.95 -5.57 2.42
CA GLU A 64 -13.78 -5.98 1.28
C GLU A 64 -14.55 -4.76 0.79
N ALA A 65 -14.59 -4.57 -0.52
CA ALA A 65 -15.43 -3.56 -1.14
C ALA A 65 -15.92 -4.10 -2.48
N GLN A 66 -17.23 -4.14 -2.64
CA GLN A 66 -17.86 -4.60 -3.86
C GLN A 66 -18.12 -3.44 -4.81
N ASP A 67 -18.52 -2.29 -4.28
CA ASP A 67 -18.86 -1.09 -5.02
C ASP A 67 -18.06 0.15 -4.55
N ALA A 68 -18.43 1.31 -5.09
CA ALA A 68 -17.75 2.57 -4.84
C ALA A 68 -18.04 3.15 -3.45
N ASP A 69 -19.18 2.83 -2.88
CA ASP A 69 -19.58 3.37 -1.58
C ASP A 69 -18.92 2.56 -0.47
N GLU A 70 -18.93 1.22 -0.56
CA GLU A 70 -18.16 0.36 0.35
C GLU A 70 -16.65 0.64 0.28
N LEU A 71 -16.12 0.94 -0.92
CA LEU A 71 -14.73 1.36 -1.06
C LEU A 71 -14.46 2.69 -0.34
N TYR A 72 -15.36 3.65 -0.48
CA TYR A 72 -15.24 4.94 0.20
C TYR A 72 -15.25 4.77 1.71
N ASP A 73 -16.24 4.07 2.26
CA ASP A 73 -16.40 3.88 3.69
C ASP A 73 -15.20 3.15 4.30
N SER A 74 -14.74 2.08 3.64
CA SER A 74 -13.58 1.32 4.11
C SER A 74 -12.27 2.12 4.08
N VAL A 75 -12.09 2.99 3.09
CA VAL A 75 -10.91 3.87 3.02
C VAL A 75 -11.03 5.01 4.03
N TYR A 76 -12.24 5.54 4.25
CA TYR A 76 -12.52 6.57 5.23
C TYR A 76 -12.21 6.11 6.66
N ASP A 77 -12.48 4.85 6.99
CA ASP A 77 -12.24 4.26 8.33
C ASP A 77 -10.76 4.12 8.69
N ILE A 78 -9.85 4.21 7.71
CA ILE A 78 -8.41 4.20 8.01
C ILE A 78 -8.01 5.49 8.74
N ALA A 79 -7.22 5.36 9.80
CA ALA A 79 -6.74 6.48 10.61
C ALA A 79 -5.62 7.26 9.86
N TRP A 80 -6.01 8.01 8.83
CA TRP A 80 -5.10 8.74 7.94
C TRP A 80 -4.28 9.81 8.67
N GLU A 81 -4.81 10.38 9.73
CA GLU A 81 -4.15 11.35 10.59
C GLU A 81 -2.85 10.85 11.22
N ASN A 82 -2.70 9.52 11.35
CA ASN A 82 -1.49 8.87 11.84
C ASN A 82 -0.48 8.55 10.70
N ILE A 83 -0.90 8.64 9.46
CA ILE A 83 -0.14 8.22 8.28
C ILE A 83 0.31 9.43 7.46
N VAL A 84 -0.60 10.36 7.22
CA VAL A 84 -0.39 11.56 6.39
C VAL A 84 -0.20 12.76 7.30
N ARG A 85 0.99 13.36 7.25
CA ARG A 85 1.29 14.55 8.04
C ARG A 85 0.53 15.77 7.52
N PRO A 86 0.19 16.71 8.40
CA PRO A 86 -0.39 17.99 7.97
C PRO A 86 0.48 18.68 6.92
N GLY A 87 -0.10 18.98 5.77
CA GLY A 87 0.57 19.66 4.66
C GLY A 87 1.36 18.75 3.72
N ALA A 88 1.37 17.43 3.96
CA ALA A 88 1.93 16.48 3.01
C ALA A 88 1.05 16.32 1.77
N THR A 89 1.70 16.17 0.62
CA THR A 89 1.02 15.88 -0.64
C THR A 89 0.82 14.37 -0.83
N ILE A 90 -0.27 13.99 -1.47
CA ILE A 90 -0.62 12.59 -1.70
C ILE A 90 -0.84 12.30 -3.18
N ALA A 91 -0.57 11.05 -3.58
CA ALA A 91 -1.07 10.48 -4.82
C ALA A 91 -1.63 9.08 -4.57
N ILE A 92 -2.74 8.74 -5.23
CA ILE A 92 -3.33 7.40 -5.17
C ILE A 92 -3.33 6.79 -6.55
N THR A 93 -2.78 5.59 -6.66
CA THR A 93 -2.83 4.75 -7.85
C THR A 93 -3.64 3.49 -7.55
N ALA A 94 -4.59 3.14 -8.41
CA ALA A 94 -5.35 1.89 -8.27
C ALA A 94 -4.90 0.86 -9.31
N ARG A 95 -4.88 -0.41 -8.92
CA ARG A 95 -4.62 -1.57 -9.77
C ARG A 95 -5.66 -2.66 -9.55
N GLY A 96 -5.93 -3.40 -10.60
CA GLY A 96 -6.98 -4.41 -10.61
C GLY A 96 -8.35 -3.80 -10.87
N VAL A 97 -9.32 -4.67 -11.12
CA VAL A 97 -10.72 -4.28 -11.37
C VAL A 97 -11.65 -5.36 -10.82
N THR A 98 -12.83 -4.96 -10.35
CA THR A 98 -13.94 -5.86 -9.98
C THR A 98 -15.08 -5.73 -10.99
N GLU A 99 -16.18 -6.39 -10.74
CA GLU A 99 -17.37 -6.28 -11.60
C GLU A 99 -17.99 -4.89 -11.57
N GLN A 100 -17.96 -4.23 -10.44
CA GLN A 100 -18.54 -2.91 -10.24
C GLN A 100 -17.48 -1.80 -10.30
N LEU A 101 -16.24 -2.07 -9.86
CA LEU A 101 -15.11 -1.13 -9.93
C LEU A 101 -14.26 -1.42 -11.17
N ARG A 102 -14.80 -1.15 -12.36
CA ARG A 102 -14.15 -1.46 -13.65
C ARG A 102 -13.11 -0.42 -14.08
N ASN A 103 -13.17 0.77 -13.51
CA ASN A 103 -12.29 1.88 -13.87
C ASN A 103 -11.34 2.19 -12.70
N THR A 104 -10.06 1.86 -12.89
CA THR A 104 -9.02 2.08 -11.86
C THR A 104 -8.85 3.56 -11.50
N ARG A 105 -9.02 4.47 -12.49
CA ARG A 105 -8.94 5.91 -12.25
C ARG A 105 -10.10 6.38 -11.37
N PHE A 106 -11.30 5.89 -11.61
CA PHE A 106 -12.47 6.18 -10.78
C PHE A 106 -12.26 5.65 -9.35
N SER A 107 -11.78 4.40 -9.21
CA SER A 107 -11.50 3.81 -7.88
C SER A 107 -10.44 4.60 -7.11
N ALA A 108 -9.39 5.07 -7.80
CA ALA A 108 -8.37 5.92 -7.19
C ALA A 108 -8.93 7.28 -6.74
N LEU A 109 -9.80 7.91 -7.54
CA LEU A 109 -10.45 9.16 -7.19
C LEU A 109 -11.38 8.99 -5.98
N ARG A 110 -12.17 7.91 -5.96
CA ARG A 110 -13.09 7.63 -4.86
C ARG A 110 -12.34 7.40 -3.54
N ALA A 111 -11.24 6.64 -3.57
CA ALA A 111 -10.36 6.44 -2.42
C ALA A 111 -9.69 7.76 -1.98
N LYS A 112 -9.29 8.62 -2.93
CA LYS A 112 -8.73 9.93 -2.63
C LYS A 112 -9.76 10.83 -1.93
N ASP A 113 -11.00 10.83 -2.39
CA ASP A 113 -12.05 11.65 -1.79
C ASP A 113 -12.31 11.23 -0.34
N ALA A 114 -12.41 9.91 -0.07
CA ALA A 114 -12.57 9.37 1.28
C ALA A 114 -11.43 9.77 2.21
N LEU A 115 -10.18 9.65 1.75
CA LEU A 115 -8.99 10.08 2.51
C LEU A 115 -9.01 11.57 2.81
N CYS A 116 -9.29 12.40 1.80
CA CYS A 116 -9.33 13.85 1.96
C CYS A 116 -10.44 14.29 2.92
N ASP A 117 -11.60 13.66 2.85
CA ASP A 117 -12.74 13.97 3.72
C ASP A 117 -12.45 13.56 5.17
N ARG A 118 -11.84 12.37 5.40
CA ARG A 118 -11.38 11.95 6.73
C ARG A 118 -10.36 12.92 7.32
N LEU A 119 -9.36 13.34 6.56
CA LEU A 119 -8.38 14.31 7.03
C LEU A 119 -9.00 15.68 7.31
N ALA A 120 -9.96 16.12 6.47
CA ALA A 120 -10.68 17.37 6.70
C ALA A 120 -11.47 17.35 8.01
N GLU A 121 -12.12 16.22 8.32
CA GLU A 121 -12.89 16.06 9.54
C GLU A 121 -12.00 15.97 10.78
N THR A 122 -10.92 15.19 10.72
CA THR A 122 -10.06 14.91 11.89
C THR A 122 -9.04 16.02 12.15
N THR A 123 -8.50 16.65 11.09
CA THR A 123 -7.43 17.66 11.20
C THR A 123 -7.85 19.07 10.80
N GLY A 124 -9.08 19.25 10.32
CA GLY A 124 -9.61 20.52 9.80
C GLY A 124 -9.02 20.89 8.43
N ARG A 125 -8.24 20.04 7.77
CA ARG A 125 -7.54 20.35 6.53
C ARG A 125 -7.52 19.16 5.57
N ARG A 126 -7.83 19.40 4.30
CA ARG A 126 -7.69 18.39 3.24
C ARG A 126 -6.22 18.21 2.86
N ALA A 127 -5.85 17.00 2.42
CA ALA A 127 -4.55 16.77 1.83
C ALA A 127 -4.47 17.39 0.42
N ASP A 128 -3.32 17.94 0.09
CA ASP A 128 -3.03 18.39 -1.27
C ASP A 128 -2.63 17.20 -2.14
N VAL A 129 -2.93 17.28 -3.43
CA VAL A 129 -2.67 16.19 -4.38
C VAL A 129 -1.55 16.60 -5.33
N ASP A 130 -0.47 15.85 -5.33
CA ASP A 130 0.59 15.96 -6.32
C ASP A 130 0.81 14.59 -6.98
N ALA A 131 0.50 14.49 -8.27
CA ALA A 131 0.65 13.25 -9.00
C ALA A 131 2.08 13.01 -9.52
N ALA A 132 2.91 14.04 -9.55
CA ALA A 132 4.26 13.99 -10.10
C ALA A 132 5.31 13.67 -9.04
N ASP A 133 5.23 14.34 -7.88
CA ASP A 133 6.18 14.15 -6.77
C ASP A 133 5.46 14.19 -5.41
N PRO A 134 4.61 13.20 -5.11
CA PRO A 134 3.86 13.16 -3.85
C PRO A 134 4.76 12.80 -2.67
N ASP A 135 4.52 13.42 -1.52
CA ASP A 135 5.15 12.98 -0.27
C ASP A 135 4.71 11.58 0.15
N VAL A 136 3.45 11.22 -0.13
CA VAL A 136 2.88 9.90 0.18
C VAL A 136 2.22 9.31 -1.06
N HIS A 137 2.79 8.24 -1.58
CA HIS A 137 2.21 7.49 -2.70
C HIS A 137 1.45 6.27 -2.18
N LEU A 138 0.16 6.23 -2.42
CA LEU A 138 -0.74 5.17 -2.01
C LEU A 138 -1.09 4.26 -3.18
N LEU A 139 -1.02 2.95 -2.96
CA LEU A 139 -1.40 1.96 -3.94
C LEU A 139 -2.65 1.19 -3.45
N LEU A 140 -3.75 1.39 -4.12
CA LEU A 140 -4.98 0.62 -3.96
C LEU A 140 -4.92 -0.60 -4.89
N THR A 141 -5.00 -1.81 -4.33
CA THR A 141 -5.03 -3.03 -5.13
C THR A 141 -6.38 -3.72 -4.97
N LEU A 142 -7.16 -3.71 -6.03
CA LEU A 142 -8.41 -4.45 -6.13
C LEU A 142 -8.14 -5.92 -6.52
N PRO A 143 -8.94 -6.88 -6.03
CA PRO A 143 -8.78 -8.27 -6.42
C PRO A 143 -9.03 -8.43 -7.92
N GLN A 144 -8.05 -8.99 -8.62
CA GLN A 144 -8.27 -9.36 -10.03
C GLN A 144 -9.23 -10.54 -10.12
N ARG A 145 -10.07 -10.57 -11.14
CA ARG A 145 -10.82 -11.75 -11.55
C ARG A 145 -9.86 -12.89 -11.92
N SER A 146 -9.31 -13.55 -10.94
CA SER A 146 -8.63 -14.83 -11.16
C SER A 146 -9.66 -15.94 -11.03
N ARG A 147 -9.59 -16.93 -11.93
CA ARG A 147 -10.40 -18.17 -11.89
C ARG A 147 -10.13 -19.05 -10.67
N ALA A 148 -9.46 -18.54 -9.65
CA ALA A 148 -9.01 -19.30 -8.47
C ALA A 148 -9.74 -18.82 -7.21
N ALA A 149 -10.41 -19.77 -6.58
CA ALA A 149 -10.94 -19.86 -5.22
C ALA A 149 -11.93 -18.78 -4.74
N PRO A 150 -13.10 -19.19 -4.21
CA PRO A 150 -13.95 -18.33 -3.41
C PRO A 150 -13.25 -18.04 -2.08
N GLY A 151 -12.88 -16.77 -1.84
CA GLY A 151 -12.26 -16.32 -0.59
C GLY A 151 -11.28 -15.16 -0.70
N ALA A 152 -10.78 -14.80 -1.87
CA ALA A 152 -9.78 -13.75 -2.03
C ALA A 152 -10.41 -12.45 -2.59
N ARG A 153 -11.40 -11.89 -1.91
CA ARG A 153 -12.06 -10.63 -2.33
C ARG A 153 -11.52 -9.39 -1.60
N SER A 154 -10.40 -9.48 -0.91
CA SER A 154 -9.91 -8.35 -0.13
C SER A 154 -9.24 -7.28 -1.00
N VAL A 155 -9.73 -6.08 -0.94
CA VAL A 155 -9.07 -4.86 -1.37
C VAL A 155 -7.91 -4.58 -0.41
N ARG A 156 -6.77 -4.14 -0.93
CA ARG A 156 -5.62 -3.81 -0.11
C ARG A 156 -5.15 -2.40 -0.41
N MET A 157 -4.86 -1.67 0.63
CA MET A 157 -4.26 -0.36 0.51
C MET A 157 -2.83 -0.38 1.04
N PHE A 158 -1.93 0.17 0.28
CA PHE A 158 -0.51 0.18 0.55
C PHE A 158 0.05 1.58 0.40
N THR A 159 1.14 1.83 1.08
CA THR A 159 1.97 3.01 0.81
C THR A 159 3.35 2.60 0.37
N ALA A 160 3.88 3.32 -0.61
CA ALA A 160 5.27 3.26 -0.99
C ALA A 160 5.79 4.70 -0.99
N SER A 161 6.98 4.95 -0.46
CA SER A 161 7.55 6.28 -0.42
C SER A 161 8.15 6.70 -1.75
N SER A 162 8.14 7.97 -2.05
CA SER A 162 8.89 8.61 -3.12
C SER A 162 10.33 8.94 -2.67
N SER A 163 11.16 9.37 -3.60
CA SER A 163 12.61 9.58 -3.50
C SER A 163 13.11 10.64 -2.51
N ARG A 164 12.27 11.20 -1.67
CA ARG A 164 12.68 12.09 -0.57
C ARG A 164 12.61 11.35 0.75
N PRO A 165 13.60 11.51 1.67
CA PRO A 165 13.49 10.93 2.99
C PRO A 165 12.35 11.60 3.73
N PRO A 166 11.25 10.89 4.00
CA PRO A 166 10.16 11.45 4.78
C PRO A 166 10.46 11.26 6.26
N PRO A 167 9.88 12.02 7.10
CA PRO A 167 9.60 11.52 8.41
C PRO A 167 8.36 10.64 8.31
N VAL A 168 8.56 9.36 8.17
CA VAL A 168 7.55 8.30 8.37
C VAL A 168 6.60 7.98 7.21
N VAL A 169 7.04 7.59 6.02
CA VAL A 169 6.39 6.59 5.15
C VAL A 169 7.31 6.22 3.96
N TRP A 170 7.42 5.00 3.57
CA TRP A 170 8.56 4.29 3.03
C TRP A 170 8.55 3.92 1.56
N ALA A 171 9.68 4.12 0.91
CA ALA A 171 10.07 3.38 -0.29
C ALA A 171 11.52 2.95 -0.25
N CYS A 172 11.78 1.82 -0.84
CA CYS A 172 13.09 1.54 -1.38
C CYS A 172 13.11 1.89 -2.87
N PHE A 173 14.25 2.40 -3.30
CA PHE A 173 14.64 2.60 -4.69
C PHE A 173 14.65 1.30 -5.46
#